data_07d2c986da009362439ffd214676ded0
#
_entry.id   07d2c986da009362439ffd214676ded0
#
_cell.length_a   1.000
_cell.length_b   1.000
_cell.length_c   1.000
_cell.angle_alpha   90.00
_cell.angle_beta   90.00
_cell.angle_gamma   90.00
#
_symmetry.space_group_name_H-M   'P 1'
#
loop_
_entity.id
_entity.type
_entity.pdbx_description
1 polymer ?
#
loop_
_entity_poly.entity_id
_entity_poly.type
_entity_poly.pdbx_seq_one_letter_code
_entity_poly.pdbx_strand_id
1 'polypeptide(L)'
;KSIGNVATIDALMQSDEVAAMELVKKSKSEQVFSNAVLFSRSANNETQGISVLDFDDTLATTKSQVIVTAPNGDQFKLNAEEFAAQGSTLLEEGHKFDFSEFNQVVEGEIAPLFNKALKLAKKFGTDNMYILTARAPEAQVAIKQFLDANGLNIPAENIVGLGRSEASAKAEWIAGKIGEGFNDFYFADDAIQNVKAVQNMLDQFDVKSKVQQARVQLSRSM
;
A
#
# COMPACT_ATOMS: atom_id res chain seq x y z
N LYS A 1 -3.42 -21.12 25.45
CA LYS A 1 -3.02 -21.41 24.03
C LYS A 1 -1.95 -20.48 23.46
N SER A 2 -1.64 -19.32 24.08
CA SER A 2 -0.61 -18.39 23.61
C SER A 2 0.82 -18.78 24.02
N ILE A 3 0.99 -19.55 25.07
CA ILE A 3 2.30 -19.95 25.62
C ILE A 3 3.07 -20.87 24.66
N GLY A 4 2.37 -21.76 23.93
CA GLY A 4 3.01 -22.64 22.95
C GLY A 4 3.61 -21.92 21.74
N ASN A 5 3.02 -20.80 21.32
CA ASN A 5 3.53 -20.03 20.19
C ASN A 5 4.80 -19.25 20.52
N VAL A 6 4.91 -18.73 21.75
CA VAL A 6 6.11 -18.00 22.20
C VAL A 6 7.30 -18.95 22.30
N ALA A 7 7.11 -20.12 22.90
CA ALA A 7 8.18 -21.13 23.03
C ALA A 7 8.63 -21.63 21.62
N THR A 8 7.71 -21.73 20.66
CA THR A 8 8.01 -22.13 19.28
C THR A 8 8.82 -21.05 18.56
N ILE A 9 8.48 -19.78 18.75
CA ILE A 9 9.22 -18.65 18.18
C ILE A 9 10.65 -18.62 18.73
N ASP A 10 10.80 -18.76 20.05
CA ASP A 10 12.12 -18.77 20.70
C ASP A 10 13.01 -19.91 20.19
N ALA A 11 12.45 -21.11 20.01
CA ALA A 11 13.18 -22.25 19.47
C ALA A 11 13.62 -22.02 18.02
N LEU A 12 12.77 -21.41 17.20
CA LEU A 12 13.09 -21.08 15.80
C LEU A 12 14.11 -19.97 15.70
N MET A 13 14.09 -18.96 16.58
CA MET A 13 15.09 -17.89 16.62
C MET A 13 16.48 -18.41 16.93
N GLN A 14 16.59 -19.56 17.63
CA GLN A 14 17.86 -20.21 17.91
C GLN A 14 18.38 -21.08 16.74
N SER A 15 17.48 -21.49 15.84
CA SER A 15 17.81 -22.42 14.75
C SER A 15 17.78 -21.78 13.36
N ASP A 16 16.84 -20.85 13.11
CA ASP A 16 16.63 -20.19 11.82
C ASP A 16 15.96 -18.81 12.01
N GLU A 17 16.75 -17.77 11.94
CA GLU A 17 16.30 -16.39 12.15
C GLU A 17 15.26 -15.92 11.11
N VAL A 18 15.39 -16.38 9.86
CA VAL A 18 14.46 -16.01 8.78
C VAL A 18 13.08 -16.62 8.99
N ALA A 19 13.02 -17.92 9.34
CA ALA A 19 11.77 -18.60 9.63
C ALA A 19 11.08 -18.02 10.87
N ALA A 20 11.85 -17.61 11.88
CA ALA A 20 11.32 -16.93 13.07
C ALA A 20 10.70 -15.57 12.72
N MET A 21 11.33 -14.78 11.84
CA MET A 21 10.79 -13.50 11.41
C MET A 21 9.48 -13.66 10.63
N GLU A 22 9.36 -14.68 9.76
CA GLU A 22 8.14 -14.99 9.03
C GLU A 22 7.01 -15.42 9.97
N LEU A 23 7.31 -16.21 10.99
CA LEU A 23 6.33 -16.63 11.99
C LEU A 23 5.82 -15.45 12.82
N VAL A 24 6.69 -14.51 13.20
CA VAL A 24 6.31 -13.28 13.90
C VAL A 24 5.40 -12.40 13.03
N LYS A 25 5.70 -12.24 11.74
CA LYS A 25 4.84 -11.51 10.79
C LYS A 25 3.46 -12.15 10.69
N LYS A 26 3.39 -13.48 10.58
CA LYS A 26 2.12 -14.23 10.53
C LYS A 26 1.30 -14.02 11.79
N SER A 27 1.90 -14.08 12.97
CA SER A 27 1.23 -13.86 14.25
C SER A 27 0.65 -12.44 14.36
N LYS A 28 1.37 -11.43 13.88
CA LYS A 28 0.88 -10.05 13.84
C LYS A 28 -0.31 -9.90 12.89
N SER A 29 -0.26 -10.52 11.72
CA SER A 29 -1.36 -10.52 10.76
C SER A 29 -2.62 -11.15 11.36
N GLU A 30 -2.50 -12.29 11.99
CA GLU A 30 -3.62 -12.97 12.68
C GLU A 30 -4.24 -12.08 13.77
N GLN A 31 -3.42 -11.34 14.53
CA GLN A 31 -3.90 -10.41 15.55
C GLN A 31 -4.69 -9.24 14.93
N VAL A 32 -4.23 -8.68 13.82
CA VAL A 32 -4.91 -7.61 13.08
C VAL A 32 -6.30 -8.07 12.63
N PHE A 33 -6.39 -9.26 12.04
CA PHE A 33 -7.67 -9.81 11.58
C PHE A 33 -8.61 -10.15 12.75
N SER A 34 -8.09 -10.68 13.86
CA SER A 34 -8.88 -10.94 15.07
C SER A 34 -9.48 -9.65 15.65
N ASN A 35 -8.70 -8.58 15.73
CA ASN A 35 -9.17 -7.27 16.17
C ASN A 35 -10.25 -6.73 15.23
N ALA A 36 -10.06 -6.83 13.92
CA ALA A 36 -11.05 -6.40 12.94
C ALA A 36 -12.38 -7.14 13.10
N VAL A 37 -12.35 -8.45 13.33
CA VAL A 37 -13.57 -9.26 13.59
C VAL A 37 -14.31 -8.75 14.84
N LEU A 38 -13.59 -8.45 15.92
CA LEU A 38 -14.20 -7.97 17.16
C LEU A 38 -14.90 -6.62 16.95
N PHE A 39 -14.26 -5.68 16.26
CA PHE A 39 -14.83 -4.36 16.02
C PHE A 39 -15.97 -4.39 15.00
N SER A 40 -15.90 -5.19 13.95
CA SER A 40 -16.95 -5.26 12.93
C SER A 40 -18.26 -5.86 13.46
N ARG A 41 -18.21 -6.68 14.51
CA ARG A 41 -19.38 -7.31 15.13
C ARG A 41 -20.08 -6.44 16.15
N SER A 42 -19.56 -5.28 16.48
CA SER A 42 -20.20 -4.36 17.43
C SER A 42 -21.38 -3.64 16.80
N ALA A 43 -22.59 -3.99 17.23
CA ALA A 43 -23.86 -3.47 16.68
C ALA A 43 -24.07 -1.97 16.91
N ASN A 44 -23.31 -1.33 17.78
CA ASN A 44 -23.50 0.06 18.22
C ASN A 44 -22.38 1.00 17.77
N ASN A 45 -21.53 0.58 16.82
CA ASN A 45 -20.47 1.45 16.31
C ASN A 45 -21.07 2.58 15.47
N GLU A 46 -20.71 3.81 15.80
CA GLU A 46 -21.00 4.95 14.95
C GLU A 46 -20.29 4.81 13.60
N THR A 47 -20.93 5.36 12.56
CA THR A 47 -20.32 5.34 11.22
C THR A 47 -19.04 6.18 11.20
N GLN A 48 -17.92 5.55 10.93
CA GLN A 48 -16.62 6.19 10.75
C GLN A 48 -16.09 5.89 9.34
N GLY A 49 -16.08 6.93 8.52
CA GLY A 49 -15.61 6.86 7.14
C GLY A 49 -14.10 7.06 7.02
N ILE A 50 -13.50 6.38 6.05
CA ILE A 50 -12.09 6.49 5.71
C ILE A 50 -11.92 6.36 4.20
N SER A 51 -11.03 7.16 3.63
CA SER A 51 -10.61 7.06 2.24
C SER A 51 -9.16 6.62 2.17
N VAL A 52 -8.88 5.54 1.47
CA VAL A 52 -7.54 4.99 1.29
C VAL A 52 -7.22 4.95 -0.20
N LEU A 53 -6.20 5.67 -0.60
CA LEU A 53 -5.85 5.89 -1.99
C LEU A 53 -4.42 5.44 -2.25
N ASP A 54 -4.22 4.65 -3.28
CA ASP A 54 -2.90 4.40 -3.84
C ASP A 54 -2.35 5.68 -4.50
N PHE A 55 -1.03 5.76 -4.67
CA PHE A 55 -0.38 6.93 -5.26
C PHE A 55 -0.06 6.74 -6.74
N ASP A 56 0.82 5.80 -7.08
CA ASP A 56 1.28 5.61 -8.45
C ASP A 56 0.17 5.09 -9.37
N ASP A 57 -0.04 5.77 -10.49
CA ASP A 57 -1.06 5.48 -11.49
C ASP A 57 -2.51 5.55 -10.97
N THR A 58 -2.70 6.01 -9.75
CA THR A 58 -4.00 6.28 -9.14
C THR A 58 -4.22 7.78 -8.96
N LEU A 59 -3.37 8.46 -8.20
CA LEU A 59 -3.40 9.91 -7.99
C LEU A 59 -2.38 10.66 -8.83
N ALA A 60 -1.27 10.04 -9.14
CA ALA A 60 -0.18 10.63 -9.92
C ALA A 60 0.43 9.62 -10.88
N THR A 61 0.89 10.11 -12.01
CA THR A 61 1.82 9.39 -12.87
C THR A 61 3.20 10.00 -12.69
N THR A 62 4.24 9.18 -12.62
CA THR A 62 5.62 9.64 -12.44
C THR A 62 6.56 8.93 -13.42
N LYS A 63 7.76 9.48 -13.60
CA LYS A 63 8.83 8.85 -14.38
C LYS A 63 9.92 8.24 -13.51
N SER A 64 9.62 7.96 -12.24
CA SER A 64 10.53 7.24 -11.34
C SER A 64 10.88 5.86 -11.90
N GLN A 65 12.17 5.51 -11.89
CA GLN A 65 12.69 4.26 -12.43
C GLN A 65 13.55 3.52 -11.41
N VAL A 66 13.63 2.19 -11.57
CA VAL A 66 14.58 1.35 -10.83
C VAL A 66 15.92 1.37 -11.57
N ILE A 67 16.98 1.66 -10.86
CA ILE A 67 18.35 1.59 -11.38
C ILE A 67 18.84 0.16 -11.15
N VAL A 68 19.15 -0.55 -12.23
CA VAL A 68 19.59 -1.94 -12.20
C VAL A 68 21.10 -2.00 -12.49
N THR A 69 21.84 -2.68 -11.63
CA THR A 69 23.27 -2.95 -11.84
C THR A 69 23.46 -4.44 -12.10
N ALA A 70 23.96 -4.76 -13.29
CA ALA A 70 24.29 -6.13 -13.68
C ALA A 70 25.56 -6.64 -12.94
N PRO A 71 25.77 -7.97 -12.85
CA PRO A 71 26.97 -8.53 -12.22
C PRO A 71 28.30 -8.03 -12.83
N ASN A 72 28.30 -7.67 -14.11
CA ASN A 72 29.43 -7.09 -14.80
C ASN A 72 29.66 -5.60 -14.54
N GLY A 73 28.76 -4.96 -13.77
CA GLY A 73 28.82 -3.53 -13.44
C GLY A 73 28.04 -2.60 -14.39
N ASP A 74 27.47 -3.12 -15.48
CA ASP A 74 26.66 -2.33 -16.38
C ASP A 74 25.36 -1.90 -15.68
N GLN A 75 24.92 -0.68 -15.96
CA GLN A 75 23.70 -0.13 -15.39
C GLN A 75 22.67 0.20 -16.46
N PHE A 76 21.42 -0.05 -16.14
CA PHE A 76 20.27 0.36 -16.93
C PHE A 76 19.09 0.67 -16.01
N LYS A 77 18.04 1.29 -16.55
CA LYS A 77 16.85 1.68 -15.78
C LYS A 77 15.63 0.95 -16.29
N LEU A 78 14.75 0.57 -15.34
CA LEU A 78 13.44 -0.01 -15.63
C LEU A 78 12.35 0.86 -15.00
N ASN A 79 11.26 1.09 -15.73
CA ASN A 79 10.07 1.66 -15.11
C ASN A 79 9.38 0.62 -14.21
N ALA A 80 8.35 1.03 -13.47
CA ALA A 80 7.65 0.15 -12.53
C ALA A 80 7.07 -1.09 -13.21
N GLU A 81 6.49 -0.95 -14.41
CA GLU A 81 5.91 -2.05 -15.18
C GLU A 81 6.98 -3.04 -15.66
N GLU A 82 8.06 -2.53 -16.24
CA GLU A 82 9.19 -3.34 -16.68
C GLU A 82 9.82 -4.10 -15.50
N PHE A 83 9.99 -3.43 -14.36
CA PHE A 83 10.51 -4.07 -13.15
C PHE A 83 9.57 -5.17 -12.63
N ALA A 84 8.26 -4.94 -12.62
CA ALA A 84 7.29 -5.95 -12.23
C ALA A 84 7.37 -7.21 -13.11
N ALA A 85 7.67 -7.04 -14.40
CA ALA A 85 7.79 -8.15 -15.35
C ALA A 85 9.14 -8.89 -15.25
N GLN A 86 10.24 -8.20 -14.95
CA GLN A 86 11.60 -8.72 -15.09
C GLN A 86 12.36 -8.85 -13.76
N GLY A 87 11.90 -8.21 -12.70
CA GLY A 87 12.67 -8.04 -11.45
C GLY A 87 13.09 -9.34 -10.81
N SER A 88 12.21 -10.34 -10.73
CA SER A 88 12.54 -11.64 -10.14
C SER A 88 13.62 -12.38 -10.93
N THR A 89 13.50 -12.40 -12.26
CA THR A 89 14.51 -13.03 -13.13
C THR A 89 15.87 -12.35 -13.01
N LEU A 90 15.89 -11.02 -13.02
CA LEU A 90 17.13 -10.26 -12.88
C LEU A 90 17.77 -10.47 -11.51
N LEU A 91 16.97 -10.60 -10.45
CA LEU A 91 17.47 -10.89 -9.11
C LEU A 91 18.16 -12.28 -9.07
N GLU A 92 17.53 -13.29 -9.67
CA GLU A 92 18.10 -14.64 -9.79
C GLU A 92 19.40 -14.65 -10.58
N GLU A 93 19.52 -13.78 -11.57
CA GLU A 93 20.73 -13.58 -12.37
C GLU A 93 21.82 -12.75 -11.67
N GLY A 94 21.59 -12.32 -10.43
CA GLY A 94 22.56 -11.61 -9.61
C GLY A 94 22.59 -10.08 -9.81
N HIS A 95 21.58 -9.51 -10.46
CA HIS A 95 21.46 -8.06 -10.59
C HIS A 95 21.12 -7.41 -9.25
N LYS A 96 21.54 -6.16 -9.06
CA LYS A 96 21.23 -5.33 -7.90
C LYS A 96 20.31 -4.20 -8.30
N PHE A 97 19.42 -3.80 -7.38
CA PHE A 97 18.43 -2.76 -7.62
C PHE A 97 18.61 -1.57 -6.69
N ASP A 98 18.45 -0.38 -7.25
CA ASP A 98 18.41 0.87 -6.52
C ASP A 98 17.04 1.53 -6.77
N PHE A 99 16.25 1.66 -5.71
CA PHE A 99 14.90 2.24 -5.72
C PHE A 99 14.88 3.71 -5.30
N SER A 100 16.00 4.39 -5.26
CA SER A 100 16.11 5.77 -4.73
C SER A 100 15.24 6.77 -5.49
N GLU A 101 14.98 6.57 -6.78
CA GLU A 101 14.08 7.43 -7.55
C GLU A 101 12.61 7.31 -7.08
N PHE A 102 12.23 6.21 -6.44
CA PHE A 102 10.90 6.02 -5.84
C PHE A 102 10.77 6.68 -4.47
N ASN A 103 11.83 7.23 -3.92
CA ASN A 103 11.77 8.15 -2.78
C ASN A 103 11.48 9.60 -3.22
N GLN A 104 11.32 9.81 -4.52
CA GLN A 104 11.04 11.09 -5.16
C GLN A 104 9.82 10.95 -6.07
N VAL A 105 9.20 12.07 -6.40
CA VAL A 105 8.14 12.15 -7.42
C VAL A 105 8.77 12.78 -8.67
N VAL A 106 9.35 11.94 -9.52
CA VAL A 106 10.09 12.38 -10.71
C VAL A 106 9.08 12.75 -11.80
N GLU A 107 9.10 14.01 -12.23
CA GLU A 107 8.21 14.53 -13.27
C GLU A 107 6.75 14.10 -13.06
N GLY A 108 6.24 14.32 -11.83
CA GLY A 108 4.90 13.93 -11.47
C GLY A 108 3.81 14.75 -12.14
N GLU A 109 2.79 14.07 -12.64
CA GLU A 109 1.57 14.63 -13.19
C GLU A 109 0.36 14.04 -12.46
N ILE A 110 -0.74 14.82 -12.35
CA ILE A 110 -1.97 14.30 -11.74
C ILE A 110 -2.60 13.23 -12.62
N ALA A 111 -3.04 12.15 -11.98
CA ALA A 111 -3.75 11.05 -12.63
C ALA A 111 -5.28 11.24 -12.53
N PRO A 112 -6.09 10.44 -13.26
CA PRO A 112 -7.54 10.68 -13.36
C PRO A 112 -8.30 10.71 -12.03
N LEU A 113 -7.92 9.94 -11.02
CA LEU A 113 -8.60 9.93 -9.74
C LEU A 113 -8.19 11.06 -8.79
N PHE A 114 -7.21 11.88 -9.16
CA PHE A 114 -6.78 13.00 -8.34
C PHE A 114 -7.94 14.00 -8.08
N ASN A 115 -8.70 14.33 -9.11
CA ASN A 115 -9.84 15.24 -8.97
C ASN A 115 -10.94 14.67 -8.06
N LYS A 116 -11.13 13.35 -8.07
CA LYS A 116 -12.04 12.70 -7.13
C LYS A 116 -11.53 12.80 -5.69
N ALA A 117 -10.24 12.64 -5.48
CA ALA A 117 -9.61 12.82 -4.18
C ALA A 117 -9.82 14.25 -3.64
N LEU A 118 -9.66 15.26 -4.51
CA LEU A 118 -9.95 16.65 -4.15
C LEU A 118 -11.42 16.85 -3.73
N LYS A 119 -12.36 16.25 -4.43
CA LYS A 119 -13.78 16.31 -4.09
C LYS A 119 -14.07 15.63 -2.75
N LEU A 120 -13.47 14.48 -2.48
CA LEU A 120 -13.60 13.79 -1.21
C LEU A 120 -13.01 14.60 -0.06
N ALA A 121 -11.84 15.20 -0.26
CA ALA A 121 -11.19 16.07 0.72
C ALA A 121 -12.06 17.31 1.04
N LYS A 122 -12.66 17.91 0.02
CA LYS A 122 -13.55 19.06 0.19
C LYS A 122 -14.82 18.69 0.96
N LYS A 123 -15.37 17.49 0.72
CA LYS A 123 -16.62 17.04 1.33
C LYS A 123 -16.43 16.54 2.77
N PHE A 124 -15.37 15.78 3.03
CA PHE A 124 -15.17 15.06 4.29
C PHE A 124 -13.96 15.52 5.09
N GLY A 125 -13.14 16.44 4.55
CA GLY A 125 -11.84 16.78 5.12
C GLY A 125 -10.79 15.73 4.81
N THR A 126 -9.57 15.96 5.32
CA THR A 126 -8.41 15.09 5.06
C THR A 126 -7.94 14.30 6.29
N ASP A 127 -8.56 14.48 7.45
CA ASP A 127 -8.14 13.82 8.69
C ASP A 127 -8.18 12.28 8.59
N ASN A 128 -9.16 11.75 7.87
CA ASN A 128 -9.34 10.32 7.63
C ASN A 128 -9.10 9.94 6.16
N MET A 129 -8.28 10.70 5.48
CA MET A 129 -7.81 10.41 4.13
C MET A 129 -6.34 9.95 4.20
N TYR A 130 -6.07 8.79 3.61
CA TYR A 130 -4.77 8.12 3.66
C TYR A 130 -4.26 7.85 2.25
N ILE A 131 -2.97 8.00 2.08
CA ILE A 131 -2.24 7.46 0.93
C ILE A 131 -1.57 6.18 1.38
N LEU A 132 -1.83 5.10 0.68
CA LEU A 132 -1.26 3.79 0.96
C LEU A 132 -0.51 3.29 -0.27
N THR A 133 0.80 3.38 -0.22
CA THR A 133 1.68 3.08 -1.36
C THR A 133 2.62 1.91 -1.05
N ALA A 134 2.94 1.14 -2.08
CA ALA A 134 4.00 0.13 -2.01
C ALA A 134 5.40 0.75 -1.90
N ARG A 135 5.56 2.03 -2.22
CA ARG A 135 6.82 2.75 -2.03
C ARG A 135 7.31 2.65 -0.58
N ALA A 136 8.60 2.82 -0.39
CA ALA A 136 9.20 2.84 0.95
C ALA A 136 8.71 4.04 1.78
N PRO A 137 8.79 3.96 3.14
CA PRO A 137 8.40 5.08 4.01
C PRO A 137 9.10 6.40 3.70
N GLU A 138 10.32 6.36 3.18
CA GLU A 138 11.12 7.52 2.79
C GLU A 138 10.48 8.34 1.67
N ALA A 139 9.56 7.76 0.90
CA ALA A 139 8.83 8.47 -0.16
C ALA A 139 7.79 9.47 0.39
N GLN A 140 7.46 9.42 1.67
CA GLN A 140 6.42 10.25 2.30
C GLN A 140 6.63 11.75 2.03
N VAL A 141 7.84 12.24 2.19
CA VAL A 141 8.15 13.68 2.04
C VAL A 141 7.88 14.15 0.61
N ALA A 142 8.37 13.42 -0.39
CA ALA A 142 8.17 13.77 -1.79
C ALA A 142 6.71 13.68 -2.22
N ILE A 143 5.99 12.66 -1.76
CA ILE A 143 4.55 12.51 -2.01
C ILE A 143 3.79 13.67 -1.37
N LYS A 144 4.09 14.02 -0.12
CA LYS A 144 3.46 15.15 0.58
C LYS A 144 3.66 16.45 -0.19
N GLN A 145 4.86 16.73 -0.63
CA GLN A 145 5.18 17.93 -1.43
C GLN A 145 4.38 17.98 -2.74
N PHE A 146 4.30 16.86 -3.44
CA PHE A 146 3.52 16.78 -4.67
C PHE A 146 2.03 17.03 -4.45
N LEU A 147 1.45 16.40 -3.44
CA LEU A 147 0.03 16.54 -3.10
C LEU A 147 -0.29 17.98 -2.67
N ASP A 148 0.52 18.57 -1.81
CA ASP A 148 0.36 19.96 -1.36
C ASP A 148 0.43 20.94 -2.52
N ALA A 149 1.39 20.75 -3.43
CA ALA A 149 1.56 21.59 -4.62
C ALA A 149 0.35 21.54 -5.55
N ASN A 150 -0.43 20.47 -5.51
CA ASN A 150 -1.64 20.28 -6.31
C ASN A 150 -2.94 20.50 -5.51
N GLY A 151 -2.85 21.02 -4.29
CA GLY A 151 -4.00 21.44 -3.50
C GLY A 151 -4.65 20.33 -2.65
N LEU A 152 -4.02 19.17 -2.53
CA LEU A 152 -4.49 18.07 -1.69
C LEU A 152 -3.64 17.95 -0.42
N ASN A 153 -4.10 18.57 0.66
CA ASN A 153 -3.36 18.68 1.92
C ASN A 153 -3.70 17.53 2.87
N ILE A 154 -3.12 16.37 2.63
CA ILE A 154 -3.24 15.20 3.51
C ILE A 154 -2.19 15.29 4.62
N PRO A 155 -2.54 15.03 5.90
CA PRO A 155 -1.55 15.00 6.98
C PRO A 155 -0.39 14.05 6.65
N ALA A 156 0.84 14.45 6.96
CA ALA A 156 2.03 13.65 6.62
C ALA A 156 1.97 12.23 7.22
N GLU A 157 1.46 12.10 8.45
CA GLU A 157 1.28 10.80 9.12
C GLU A 157 0.28 9.88 8.39
N ASN A 158 -0.57 10.42 7.53
CA ASN A 158 -1.54 9.66 6.74
C ASN A 158 -0.97 9.23 5.37
N ILE A 159 0.26 9.57 5.07
CA ILE A 159 0.96 9.10 3.86
C ILE A 159 1.85 7.93 4.27
N VAL A 160 1.39 6.72 3.94
CA VAL A 160 1.96 5.46 4.45
C VAL A 160 2.67 4.73 3.31
N GLY A 161 4.00 4.67 3.41
CA GLY A 161 4.84 3.85 2.54
C GLY A 161 5.05 2.48 3.18
N LEU A 162 4.51 1.43 2.55
CA LEU A 162 4.61 0.06 3.07
C LEU A 162 5.99 -0.57 2.84
N GLY A 163 6.70 -0.15 1.80
CA GLY A 163 7.96 -0.78 1.38
C GLY A 163 7.77 -2.23 0.91
N ARG A 164 6.54 -2.59 0.51
CA ARG A 164 6.14 -3.93 0.09
C ARG A 164 5.12 -3.82 -1.03
N SER A 165 5.22 -4.69 -2.03
CA SER A 165 4.35 -4.72 -3.20
C SER A 165 3.25 -5.79 -3.16
N GLU A 166 3.27 -6.69 -2.19
CA GLU A 166 2.26 -7.74 -2.08
C GLU A 166 0.87 -7.16 -1.79
N ALA A 167 -0.12 -7.62 -2.52
CA ALA A 167 -1.50 -7.18 -2.35
C ALA A 167 -2.03 -7.42 -0.93
N SER A 168 -1.58 -8.50 -0.27
CA SER A 168 -1.89 -8.82 1.12
C SER A 168 -1.45 -7.73 2.10
N ALA A 169 -0.38 -7.00 1.81
CA ALA A 169 0.12 -5.93 2.68
C ALA A 169 -0.89 -4.76 2.76
N LYS A 170 -1.49 -4.37 1.65
CA LYS A 170 -2.54 -3.35 1.63
C LYS A 170 -3.81 -3.83 2.32
N ALA A 171 -4.25 -5.06 2.06
CA ALA A 171 -5.42 -5.65 2.70
C ALA A 171 -5.25 -5.74 4.23
N GLU A 172 -4.09 -6.14 4.71
CA GLU A 172 -3.77 -6.21 6.14
C GLU A 172 -3.79 -4.83 6.80
N TRP A 173 -3.20 -3.83 6.15
CA TRP A 173 -3.21 -2.46 6.67
C TRP A 173 -4.64 -1.93 6.83
N ILE A 174 -5.51 -2.16 5.82
CA ILE A 174 -6.91 -1.74 5.86
C ILE A 174 -7.68 -2.51 6.94
N ALA A 175 -7.42 -3.82 7.11
CA ALA A 175 -8.00 -4.61 8.20
C ALA A 175 -7.65 -4.02 9.57
N GLY A 176 -6.43 -3.50 9.74
CA GLY A 176 -6.02 -2.76 10.93
C GLY A 176 -6.90 -1.55 11.20
N LYS A 177 -7.36 -0.85 10.16
CA LYS A 177 -8.27 0.28 10.30
C LYS A 177 -9.68 -0.13 10.73
N ILE A 178 -10.15 -1.31 10.34
CA ILE A 178 -11.39 -1.87 10.91
C ILE A 178 -11.24 -2.05 12.42
N GLY A 179 -10.10 -2.59 12.87
CA GLY A 179 -9.78 -2.75 14.28
C GLY A 179 -9.71 -1.44 15.07
N GLU A 180 -9.45 -0.33 14.40
CA GLU A 180 -9.46 1.02 14.99
C GLU A 180 -10.85 1.65 15.04
N GLY A 181 -11.88 0.98 14.47
CA GLY A 181 -13.27 1.45 14.49
C GLY A 181 -13.81 2.01 13.18
N PHE A 182 -13.02 2.04 12.12
CA PHE A 182 -13.52 2.44 10.80
C PHE A 182 -14.42 1.37 10.21
N ASN A 183 -15.54 1.77 9.63
CA ASN A 183 -16.56 0.87 9.12
C ASN A 183 -17.23 1.33 7.81
N ASP A 184 -16.72 2.38 7.19
CA ASP A 184 -17.18 2.89 5.89
C ASP A 184 -15.95 3.24 5.04
N PHE A 185 -15.58 2.34 4.14
CA PHE A 185 -14.33 2.39 3.39
C PHE A 185 -14.53 2.82 1.95
N TYR A 186 -13.71 3.76 1.51
CA TYR A 186 -13.42 3.98 0.10
C TYR A 186 -11.96 3.62 -0.16
N PHE A 187 -11.71 2.70 -1.10
CA PHE A 187 -10.37 2.30 -1.52
C PHE A 187 -10.24 2.42 -3.04
N ALA A 188 -9.17 3.02 -3.50
CA ALA A 188 -8.84 3.11 -4.92
C ALA A 188 -7.37 2.76 -5.17
N ASP A 189 -7.15 1.93 -6.18
CA ASP A 189 -5.83 1.45 -6.61
C ASP A 189 -5.91 1.09 -8.10
N ASP A 190 -4.82 1.25 -8.84
CA ASP A 190 -4.77 0.90 -10.27
C ASP A 190 -4.53 -0.61 -10.48
N ALA A 191 -3.83 -1.26 -9.55
CA ALA A 191 -3.49 -2.67 -9.65
C ALA A 191 -4.66 -3.56 -9.28
N ILE A 192 -5.10 -4.39 -10.24
CA ILE A 192 -6.26 -5.27 -10.03
C ILE A 192 -6.07 -6.27 -8.90
N GLN A 193 -4.85 -6.75 -8.68
CA GLN A 193 -4.54 -7.66 -7.57
C GLN A 193 -4.76 -7.00 -6.21
N ASN A 194 -4.43 -5.71 -6.06
CA ASN A 194 -4.68 -4.94 -4.85
C ASN A 194 -6.19 -4.73 -4.64
N VAL A 195 -6.90 -4.34 -5.69
CA VAL A 195 -8.35 -4.16 -5.67
C VAL A 195 -9.05 -5.44 -5.23
N LYS A 196 -8.69 -6.58 -5.81
CA LYS A 196 -9.28 -7.89 -5.46
C LYS A 196 -8.96 -8.29 -4.02
N ALA A 197 -7.72 -8.14 -3.58
CA ALA A 197 -7.32 -8.52 -2.23
C ALA A 197 -8.05 -7.70 -1.16
N VAL A 198 -8.15 -6.39 -1.37
CA VAL A 198 -8.85 -5.49 -0.45
C VAL A 198 -10.36 -5.76 -0.45
N GLN A 199 -10.98 -5.93 -1.64
CA GLN A 199 -12.41 -6.25 -1.72
C GLN A 199 -12.74 -7.58 -1.04
N ASN A 200 -11.96 -8.62 -1.31
CA ASN A 200 -12.15 -9.94 -0.70
C ASN A 200 -12.01 -9.87 0.83
N MET A 201 -11.08 -9.09 1.32
CA MET A 201 -10.90 -8.88 2.75
C MET A 201 -12.09 -8.12 3.36
N LEU A 202 -12.49 -6.99 2.76
CA LEU A 202 -13.60 -6.17 3.28
C LEU A 202 -14.94 -6.92 3.27
N ASP A 203 -15.17 -7.78 2.27
CA ASP A 203 -16.38 -8.60 2.17
C ASP A 203 -16.53 -9.62 3.32
N GLN A 204 -15.47 -9.90 4.05
CA GLN A 204 -15.51 -10.79 5.22
C GLN A 204 -15.99 -10.10 6.51
N PHE A 205 -16.14 -8.79 6.48
CA PHE A 205 -16.53 -8.00 7.65
C PHE A 205 -17.85 -7.26 7.41
N ASP A 206 -18.56 -6.94 8.48
CA ASP A 206 -19.76 -6.12 8.43
C ASP A 206 -19.40 -4.64 8.40
N VAL A 207 -18.90 -4.19 7.26
CA VAL A 207 -18.52 -2.80 7.00
C VAL A 207 -19.05 -2.38 5.63
N LYS A 208 -19.31 -1.09 5.46
CA LYS A 208 -19.59 -0.53 4.15
C LYS A 208 -18.30 -0.36 3.39
N SER A 209 -18.30 -0.68 2.10
CA SER A 209 -17.13 -0.53 1.27
C SER A 209 -17.47 -0.12 -0.15
N LYS A 210 -16.63 0.70 -0.73
CA LYS A 210 -16.56 0.97 -2.16
C LYS A 210 -15.11 0.84 -2.60
N VAL A 211 -14.83 -0.16 -3.40
CA VAL A 211 -13.50 -0.43 -3.94
C VAL A 211 -13.50 -0.11 -5.44
N GLN A 212 -12.58 0.74 -5.85
CA GLN A 212 -12.51 1.22 -7.22
C GLN A 212 -11.13 0.95 -7.82
N GLN A 213 -11.12 0.36 -9.02
CA GLN A 213 -9.90 0.30 -9.81
C GLN A 213 -9.71 1.62 -10.57
N ALA A 214 -8.56 2.26 -10.37
CA ALA A 214 -8.15 3.38 -11.19
C ALA A 214 -7.73 2.85 -12.57
N ARG A 215 -8.18 3.52 -13.63
CA ARG A 215 -7.77 3.20 -15.00
C ARG A 215 -7.08 4.40 -15.59
N VAL A 216 -5.80 4.28 -15.88
CA VAL A 216 -5.12 5.23 -16.75
C VAL A 216 -5.72 5.03 -18.14
N GLN A 217 -6.38 6.04 -18.67
CA GLN A 217 -6.94 5.94 -20.02
C GLN A 217 -5.81 5.74 -21.02
N LEU A 218 -5.84 4.64 -21.73
CA LEU A 218 -5.00 4.34 -22.90
C LEU A 218 -5.31 5.26 -24.10
N SER A 219 -5.86 6.43 -23.87
CA SER A 219 -6.31 7.35 -24.91
C SER A 219 -5.21 8.24 -25.50
N ARG A 220 -3.94 7.82 -25.43
CA ARG A 220 -2.83 8.56 -26.05
C ARG A 220 -2.09 7.81 -27.14
N SER A 221 -2.70 6.76 -27.70
CA SER A 221 -2.18 6.09 -28.89
C SER A 221 -3.18 6.13 -30.03
N MET A 222 -3.49 7.31 -30.45
CA MET A 222 -3.98 7.60 -31.83
C MET A 222 -3.43 8.92 -32.28
#